data_74613c9f2b13d41aefd969d469bd8b2a
#
_entry.id   74613c9f2b13d41aefd969d469bd8b2a
#
_cell.length_a   1.000
_cell.length_b   1.000
_cell.length_c   1.000
_cell.angle_alpha   90.00
_cell.angle_beta   90.00
_cell.angle_gamma   90.00
#
_symmetry.space_group_name_H-M   'P 1'
#
loop_
_entity.id
_entity.type
_entity.pdbx_description
1 polymer ?
#
loop_
_entity_poly.entity_id
_entity_poly.type
_entity_poly.pdbx_seq_one_letter_code
_entity_poly.pdbx_strand_id
1 'polypeptide(L)'
;MQRLAQVGIALSAQRDLDTLLALIVEEACNFTGADGGTLYLLGNDQLHFSISINRSLGIKTGGPYGNDPNFPPLPLNPTFAAAFAAIHHTTVHIPDLDAPSEFDFSGPRRFEAQTGYHAVSMLATPMLDHKGEPLGVLQLLNAVDPATGKPGPFPLEARMLGEAMASLAGVSIRNVRLIRASEALFEALLEVMATALDARSRSTHGHVRRVADLTLALAEAIDASTAPPFDTVHFDKERLRELKIAGLLHDIGKIVSPPHIMDKATKLETIFDRAELIRTRYLAIEAQTEARHLCARLNGQAAGEEALAAEIAALHEELDFVLACNHPGEWLDDAAFDRLKAIAATTYVVAGIERPRLTPDELENLSIRKGSLTEAERKLMQSHIEVTQRMLAKIPFPRHLAGAPIFAGNHHEALDGSGYPQGLTGSQLPLQSRMLAVIDLLDALTDPDRPYRKQMPLEEAFGILQLEVDKGRLDGDVVRLLREEKIFERYREQWRGGETSSAL
;
A
#
# COMPACT_ATOMS: atom_id res chain seq x y z
N MET A 1 29.39 23.32 -27.59
CA MET A 1 28.08 23.87 -27.15
C MET A 1 26.94 22.89 -27.42
N GLN A 2 26.66 22.48 -28.65
CA GLN A 2 25.54 21.59 -28.98
C GLN A 2 25.58 20.23 -28.28
N ARG A 3 26.76 19.60 -28.19
CA ARG A 3 26.95 18.32 -27.47
C ARG A 3 26.75 18.45 -25.94
N LEU A 4 27.19 19.56 -25.33
CA LEU A 4 26.97 19.80 -23.89
C LEU A 4 25.48 19.94 -23.59
N ALA A 5 24.72 20.63 -24.46
CA ALA A 5 23.26 20.73 -24.32
C ALA A 5 22.57 19.36 -24.44
N GLN A 6 23.00 18.51 -25.37
CA GLN A 6 22.48 17.14 -25.50
C GLN A 6 22.76 16.29 -24.27
N VAL A 7 23.94 16.37 -23.69
CA VAL A 7 24.29 15.68 -22.44
C VAL A 7 23.46 16.20 -21.29
N GLY A 8 23.26 17.53 -21.17
CA GLY A 8 22.38 18.12 -20.17
C GLY A 8 20.95 17.59 -20.25
N ILE A 9 20.40 17.40 -21.45
CA ILE A 9 19.09 16.78 -21.67
C ILE A 9 19.12 15.31 -21.22
N ALA A 10 20.14 14.54 -21.62
CA ALA A 10 20.27 13.13 -21.24
C ALA A 10 20.38 12.94 -19.71
N LEU A 11 21.19 13.79 -19.03
CA LEU A 11 21.32 13.78 -17.57
C LEU A 11 19.99 14.12 -16.87
N SER A 12 19.25 15.09 -17.41
CA SER A 12 17.96 15.51 -16.85
C SER A 12 16.82 14.48 -17.06
N ALA A 13 16.95 13.63 -18.09
CA ALA A 13 15.98 12.58 -18.39
C ALA A 13 16.20 11.30 -17.56
N GLN A 14 17.42 11.12 -16.99
CA GLN A 14 17.76 9.92 -16.23
C GLN A 14 17.10 9.94 -14.86
N ARG A 15 16.40 8.86 -14.51
CA ARG A 15 15.73 8.67 -13.21
C ARG A 15 16.47 7.74 -12.27
N ASP A 16 17.29 6.85 -12.84
CA ASP A 16 18.14 5.98 -12.03
C ASP A 16 19.41 6.71 -11.62
N LEU A 17 19.67 6.78 -10.31
CA LEU A 17 20.80 7.54 -9.75
C LEU A 17 22.14 6.90 -10.20
N ASP A 18 22.24 5.59 -10.14
CA ASP A 18 23.50 4.90 -10.42
C ASP A 18 23.91 5.06 -11.90
N THR A 19 22.96 4.92 -12.80
CA THR A 19 23.14 5.19 -14.23
C THR A 19 23.48 6.65 -14.50
N LEU A 20 22.82 7.58 -13.78
CA LEU A 20 23.11 9.02 -13.87
C LEU A 20 24.56 9.32 -13.45
N LEU A 21 25.02 8.78 -12.32
CA LEU A 21 26.38 9.00 -11.82
C LEU A 21 27.43 8.46 -12.79
N ALA A 22 27.21 7.28 -13.36
CA ALA A 22 28.09 6.70 -14.37
C ALA A 22 28.18 7.57 -15.63
N LEU A 23 27.04 8.02 -16.15
CA LEU A 23 26.95 8.90 -17.32
C LEU A 23 27.69 10.23 -17.09
N ILE A 24 27.56 10.81 -15.88
CA ILE A 24 28.29 12.04 -15.52
C ILE A 24 29.80 11.85 -15.65
N VAL A 25 30.35 10.78 -15.08
CA VAL A 25 31.81 10.53 -15.13
C VAL A 25 32.27 10.24 -16.55
N GLU A 26 31.56 9.40 -17.31
CA GLU A 26 31.89 9.08 -18.68
C GLU A 26 31.92 10.32 -19.57
N GLU A 27 30.89 11.16 -19.51
CA GLU A 27 30.81 12.37 -20.32
C GLU A 27 31.80 13.44 -19.85
N ALA A 28 32.04 13.56 -18.54
CA ALA A 28 33.11 14.45 -18.06
C ALA A 28 34.47 14.08 -18.58
N CYS A 29 34.81 12.79 -18.56
CA CYS A 29 36.04 12.29 -19.17
C CYS A 29 36.10 12.54 -20.70
N ASN A 30 34.96 12.38 -21.40
CA ASN A 30 34.87 12.63 -22.85
C ASN A 30 35.09 14.10 -23.19
N PHE A 31 34.53 15.03 -22.42
CA PHE A 31 34.63 16.45 -22.68
C PHE A 31 35.98 17.06 -22.31
N THR A 32 36.63 16.54 -21.27
CA THR A 32 37.88 17.09 -20.74
C THR A 32 39.10 16.39 -21.26
N GLY A 33 38.93 15.24 -21.96
CA GLY A 33 40.03 14.37 -22.35
C GLY A 33 40.70 13.64 -21.19
N ALA A 34 40.04 13.57 -20.03
CA ALA A 34 40.57 12.87 -18.86
C ALA A 34 40.63 11.36 -19.08
N ASP A 35 41.76 10.74 -18.65
CA ASP A 35 41.95 9.29 -18.69
C ASP A 35 41.24 8.59 -17.52
N GLY A 36 41.18 9.25 -16.35
CA GLY A 36 40.46 8.74 -15.19
C GLY A 36 39.43 9.73 -14.66
N GLY A 37 38.35 9.22 -14.10
CA GLY A 37 37.31 10.01 -13.42
C GLY A 37 36.76 9.28 -12.22
N THR A 38 36.56 10.00 -11.13
CA THR A 38 35.91 9.51 -9.91
C THR A 38 34.83 10.48 -9.46
N LEU A 39 33.66 9.96 -9.16
CA LEU A 39 32.58 10.72 -8.56
C LEU A 39 32.42 10.31 -7.10
N TYR A 40 32.51 11.31 -6.25
CA TYR A 40 32.23 11.17 -4.82
C TYR A 40 30.88 11.75 -4.51
N LEU A 41 30.09 11.07 -3.69
CA LEU A 41 28.90 11.65 -3.06
C LEU A 41 29.20 12.03 -1.60
N LEU A 42 28.76 13.21 -1.19
CA LEU A 42 28.87 13.66 0.18
C LEU A 42 27.76 13.02 1.04
N GLY A 43 28.17 12.42 2.17
CA GLY A 43 27.27 11.85 3.17
C GLY A 43 27.99 11.65 4.49
N ASN A 44 27.35 11.94 5.62
CA ASN A 44 27.90 11.78 6.98
C ASN A 44 29.29 12.39 7.16
N ASP A 45 29.49 13.61 6.65
CA ASP A 45 30.76 14.35 6.70
C ASP A 45 31.94 13.61 6.06
N GLN A 46 31.68 12.77 5.07
CA GLN A 46 32.67 12.04 4.30
C GLN A 46 32.29 12.03 2.82
N LEU A 47 33.29 11.89 1.97
CA LEU A 47 33.13 11.67 0.53
C LEU A 47 33.20 10.16 0.23
N HIS A 48 32.06 9.61 -0.19
CA HIS A 48 31.93 8.20 -0.55
C HIS A 48 32.21 8.00 -2.03
N PHE A 49 33.10 7.07 -2.37
CA PHE A 49 33.33 6.67 -3.76
C PHE A 49 32.06 6.05 -4.33
N SER A 50 31.52 6.63 -5.39
CA SER A 50 30.30 6.12 -6.02
C SER A 50 30.56 5.52 -7.39
N ILE A 51 31.33 6.20 -8.23
CA ILE A 51 31.75 5.73 -9.56
C ILE A 51 33.25 5.99 -9.70
N SER A 52 33.98 5.02 -10.24
CA SER A 52 35.37 5.20 -10.65
C SER A 52 35.60 4.58 -12.02
N ILE A 53 36.21 5.36 -12.92
CA ILE A 53 36.53 4.96 -14.28
C ILE A 53 38.00 5.26 -14.50
N ASN A 54 38.75 4.29 -15.06
CA ASN A 54 40.10 4.48 -15.57
C ASN A 54 40.19 3.83 -16.95
N ARG A 55 40.42 4.63 -17.98
CA ARG A 55 40.37 4.19 -19.38
C ARG A 55 41.60 3.38 -19.77
N SER A 56 42.78 3.84 -19.38
CA SER A 56 44.04 3.14 -19.66
C SER A 56 44.10 1.76 -19.04
N LEU A 57 43.51 1.58 -17.87
CA LEU A 57 43.44 0.28 -17.18
C LEU A 57 42.19 -0.53 -17.55
N GLY A 58 41.21 0.04 -18.26
CA GLY A 58 39.94 -0.62 -18.55
C GLY A 58 39.07 -0.86 -17.31
N ILE A 59 39.29 -0.09 -16.23
CA ILE A 59 38.60 -0.26 -14.96
C ILE A 59 37.32 0.62 -14.95
N LYS A 60 36.20 0.01 -14.61
CA LYS A 60 34.93 0.70 -14.29
C LYS A 60 34.32 0.03 -13.06
N THR A 61 34.05 0.80 -12.00
CA THR A 61 33.51 0.30 -10.75
C THR A 61 32.40 1.23 -10.19
N GLY A 62 31.49 0.66 -9.41
CA GLY A 62 30.37 1.37 -8.80
C GLY A 62 29.15 1.48 -9.71
N GLY A 63 27.99 1.74 -9.12
CA GLY A 63 26.73 1.93 -9.82
C GLY A 63 26.40 0.77 -10.77
N PRO A 64 26.10 1.05 -12.06
CA PRO A 64 25.66 0.03 -13.02
C PRO A 64 26.77 -0.95 -13.43
N TYR A 65 28.04 -0.66 -13.11
CA TYR A 65 29.15 -1.54 -13.45
C TYR A 65 29.35 -2.70 -12.48
N GLY A 66 28.59 -2.71 -11.34
CA GLY A 66 28.84 -3.65 -10.25
C GLY A 66 30.19 -3.38 -9.56
N ASN A 67 30.60 -4.26 -8.63
CA ASN A 67 31.82 -4.12 -7.84
C ASN A 67 31.97 -2.73 -7.24
N ASP A 68 31.46 -2.57 -6.02
CA ASP A 68 31.63 -1.30 -5.29
C ASP A 68 33.13 -0.91 -5.28
N PRO A 69 33.43 0.38 -5.50
CA PRO A 69 34.80 0.86 -5.36
C PRO A 69 35.27 0.51 -3.94
N ASN A 70 36.18 -0.45 -3.85
CA ASN A 70 36.67 -0.97 -2.56
C ASN A 70 37.68 0.01 -1.92
N PHE A 71 37.28 1.30 -1.84
CA PHE A 71 38.05 2.35 -1.20
C PHE A 71 37.30 2.86 0.03
N PRO A 72 38.02 3.08 1.16
CA PRO A 72 37.40 3.68 2.33
C PRO A 72 36.92 5.10 2.00
N PRO A 73 35.80 5.57 2.60
CA PRO A 73 35.34 6.92 2.43
C PRO A 73 36.43 7.93 2.79
N LEU A 74 36.52 9.00 2.00
CA LEU A 74 37.48 10.07 2.21
C LEU A 74 36.92 11.07 3.24
N PRO A 75 37.59 11.29 4.40
CA PRO A 75 37.13 12.27 5.37
C PRO A 75 37.20 13.69 4.81
N LEU A 76 36.31 14.59 5.26
CA LEU A 76 36.35 16.02 4.92
C LEU A 76 37.54 16.70 5.60
N ASN A 77 38.73 16.36 5.16
CA ASN A 77 39.98 17.00 5.59
C ASN A 77 40.54 17.84 4.43
N PRO A 78 40.75 19.16 4.59
CA PRO A 78 41.18 20.04 3.51
C PRO A 78 42.58 19.70 2.95
N THR A 79 43.31 18.80 3.56
CA THR A 79 44.56 18.27 2.98
C THR A 79 44.32 17.39 1.74
N PHE A 80 43.13 16.86 1.54
CA PHE A 80 42.76 16.13 0.32
C PHE A 80 42.11 17.07 -0.69
N ALA A 81 42.58 17.11 -1.92
CA ALA A 81 42.09 18.01 -2.97
C ALA A 81 40.57 17.93 -3.19
N ALA A 82 39.99 16.72 -3.21
CA ALA A 82 38.55 16.54 -3.34
C ALA A 82 37.78 17.08 -2.12
N ALA A 83 38.27 16.82 -0.91
CA ALA A 83 37.64 17.37 0.32
C ALA A 83 37.77 18.89 0.39
N PHE A 84 38.92 19.45 -0.01
CA PHE A 84 39.12 20.91 -0.11
C PHE A 84 38.10 21.52 -1.07
N ALA A 85 37.92 20.94 -2.26
CA ALA A 85 36.94 21.40 -3.23
C ALA A 85 35.51 21.39 -2.65
N ALA A 86 35.14 20.35 -1.92
CA ALA A 86 33.84 20.25 -1.27
C ALA A 86 33.65 21.30 -0.15
N ILE A 87 34.67 21.50 0.70
CA ILE A 87 34.60 22.41 1.85
C ILE A 87 34.57 23.89 1.40
N HIS A 88 35.40 24.22 0.40
CA HIS A 88 35.55 25.62 -0.05
C HIS A 88 34.68 25.96 -1.26
N HIS A 89 33.91 25.01 -1.79
CA HIS A 89 33.00 25.17 -2.94
C HIS A 89 33.76 25.72 -4.18
N THR A 90 35.01 25.31 -4.36
CA THR A 90 35.88 25.83 -5.43
C THR A 90 36.57 24.67 -6.16
N THR A 91 36.84 24.87 -7.44
CA THR A 91 37.60 23.91 -8.25
C THR A 91 39.08 23.93 -7.84
N VAL A 92 39.63 22.76 -7.59
CA VAL A 92 41.09 22.53 -7.38
C VAL A 92 41.70 21.97 -8.65
N HIS A 93 42.65 22.66 -9.20
CA HIS A 93 43.44 22.21 -10.35
C HIS A 93 44.90 21.99 -9.94
N ILE A 94 45.39 20.77 -10.08
CA ILE A 94 46.76 20.38 -9.81
C ILE A 94 47.39 19.98 -11.15
N PRO A 95 48.25 20.85 -11.72
CA PRO A 95 48.84 20.60 -13.05
C PRO A 95 49.91 19.54 -13.02
N ASP A 96 50.57 19.31 -11.88
CA ASP A 96 51.64 18.31 -11.71
C ASP A 96 51.57 17.74 -10.28
N LEU A 97 51.22 16.45 -10.14
CA LEU A 97 51.14 15.72 -8.87
C LEU A 97 52.48 15.33 -8.28
N ASP A 98 53.59 15.42 -9.07
CA ASP A 98 54.96 15.17 -8.61
C ASP A 98 55.61 16.46 -8.04
N ALA A 99 55.06 17.60 -8.34
CA ALA A 99 55.48 18.86 -7.76
C ALA A 99 55.14 18.98 -6.27
N PRO A 100 55.93 19.72 -5.47
CA PRO A 100 55.57 19.99 -4.08
C PRO A 100 54.20 20.65 -3.97
N SER A 101 53.34 20.16 -3.07
CA SER A 101 51.97 20.61 -2.88
C SER A 101 51.60 20.57 -1.40
N GLU A 102 50.62 21.40 -1.02
CA GLU A 102 49.97 21.34 0.32
C GLU A 102 48.97 20.19 0.46
N PHE A 103 48.63 19.54 -0.67
CA PHE A 103 47.68 18.42 -0.67
C PHE A 103 48.36 17.07 -0.45
N ASP A 104 47.65 16.15 0.22
CA ASP A 104 48.09 14.76 0.41
C ASP A 104 47.72 13.90 -0.80
N PHE A 105 48.71 13.39 -1.49
CA PHE A 105 48.57 12.49 -2.63
C PHE A 105 48.85 11.02 -2.28
N SER A 106 48.78 10.65 -1.00
CA SER A 106 48.99 9.27 -0.55
C SER A 106 48.05 8.27 -1.23
N GLY A 107 46.78 8.71 -1.51
CA GLY A 107 45.77 7.94 -2.21
C GLY A 107 46.19 7.57 -3.67
N PRO A 108 46.42 8.58 -4.54
CA PRO A 108 46.94 8.37 -5.89
C PRO A 108 48.24 7.54 -5.94
N ARG A 109 49.20 7.78 -5.05
CA ARG A 109 50.45 7.03 -4.96
C ARG A 109 50.26 5.58 -4.56
N ARG A 110 49.28 5.30 -3.65
CA ARG A 110 48.91 3.92 -3.29
C ARG A 110 48.25 3.19 -4.47
N PHE A 111 47.39 3.87 -5.21
CA PHE A 111 46.76 3.33 -6.40
C PHE A 111 47.81 3.02 -7.49
N GLU A 112 48.78 3.93 -7.70
CA GLU A 112 49.91 3.71 -8.58
C GLU A 112 50.75 2.46 -8.20
N ALA A 113 51.07 2.32 -6.90
CA ALA A 113 51.81 1.17 -6.41
C ALA A 113 51.10 -0.18 -6.64
N GLN A 114 49.77 -0.16 -6.68
CA GLN A 114 48.96 -1.36 -6.90
C GLN A 114 48.72 -1.68 -8.37
N THR A 115 48.59 -0.66 -9.21
CA THR A 115 48.11 -0.79 -10.60
C THR A 115 49.14 -0.38 -11.67
N GLY A 116 50.19 0.31 -11.27
CA GLY A 116 51.15 0.93 -12.20
C GLY A 116 50.63 2.22 -12.86
N TYR A 117 49.46 2.70 -12.48
CA TYR A 117 48.86 3.91 -13.07
C TYR A 117 49.46 5.17 -12.43
N HIS A 118 50.22 5.91 -13.20
CA HIS A 118 50.82 7.18 -12.76
C HIS A 118 49.87 8.36 -12.99
N ALA A 119 49.41 8.99 -11.91
CA ALA A 119 48.61 10.19 -11.97
C ALA A 119 49.49 11.43 -12.07
N VAL A 120 49.46 12.10 -13.23
CA VAL A 120 50.24 13.31 -13.54
C VAL A 120 49.49 14.58 -13.13
N SER A 121 48.23 14.67 -13.42
CA SER A 121 47.43 15.88 -13.18
C SER A 121 46.04 15.55 -12.58
N MET A 122 45.46 16.49 -11.86
CA MET A 122 44.15 16.35 -11.20
C MET A 122 43.34 17.60 -11.36
N LEU A 123 42.02 17.40 -11.58
CA LEU A 123 41.00 18.41 -11.51
C LEU A 123 39.90 17.91 -10.59
N ALA A 124 39.69 18.56 -9.42
CA ALA A 124 38.61 18.24 -8.49
C ALA A 124 37.60 19.39 -8.43
N THR A 125 36.40 19.15 -8.87
CA THR A 125 35.35 20.16 -9.02
C THR A 125 34.15 19.80 -8.15
N PRO A 126 33.68 20.68 -7.25
CA PRO A 126 32.51 20.41 -6.42
C PRO A 126 31.23 20.41 -7.26
N MET A 127 30.36 19.46 -7.00
CA MET A 127 29.01 19.40 -7.54
C MET A 127 28.07 20.08 -6.54
N LEU A 128 27.64 21.28 -6.87
CA LEU A 128 26.82 22.10 -5.98
C LEU A 128 25.35 22.02 -6.39
N ASP A 129 24.46 22.12 -5.41
CA ASP A 129 23.03 22.29 -5.66
C ASP A 129 22.70 23.78 -5.95
N HIS A 130 21.42 24.07 -6.21
CA HIS A 130 20.95 25.45 -6.49
C HIS A 130 21.09 26.42 -5.31
N LYS A 131 21.39 25.93 -4.10
CA LYS A 131 21.66 26.74 -2.91
C LYS A 131 23.16 26.94 -2.68
N GLY A 132 23.99 26.32 -3.52
CA GLY A 132 25.43 26.31 -3.35
C GLY A 132 25.96 25.27 -2.37
N GLU A 133 25.11 24.33 -1.92
CA GLU A 133 25.51 23.26 -1.01
C GLU A 133 26.17 22.11 -1.78
N PRO A 134 27.28 21.53 -1.28
CA PRO A 134 27.99 20.48 -1.96
C PRO A 134 27.23 19.15 -1.85
N LEU A 135 26.97 18.52 -3.00
CA LEU A 135 26.39 17.17 -3.11
C LEU A 135 27.46 16.10 -3.25
N GLY A 136 28.66 16.50 -3.65
CA GLY A 136 29.79 15.63 -3.90
C GLY A 136 30.88 16.33 -4.70
N VAL A 137 31.82 15.56 -5.22
CA VAL A 137 32.95 16.05 -6.03
C VAL A 137 33.15 15.18 -7.25
N LEU A 138 33.34 15.80 -8.38
CA LEU A 138 33.83 15.18 -9.62
C LEU A 138 35.33 15.40 -9.67
N GLN A 139 36.11 14.30 -9.58
CA GLN A 139 37.55 14.31 -9.69
C GLN A 139 37.98 13.66 -11.02
N LEU A 140 38.76 14.35 -11.80
CA LEU A 140 39.31 13.90 -13.08
C LEU A 140 40.83 13.82 -12.99
N LEU A 141 41.41 12.81 -13.63
CA LEU A 141 42.84 12.56 -13.62
C LEU A 141 43.37 12.49 -15.06
N ASN A 142 44.57 13.02 -15.25
CA ASN A 142 45.34 12.90 -16.47
C ASN A 142 44.61 13.38 -17.75
N ALA A 143 44.65 14.68 -18.02
CA ALA A 143 44.22 15.17 -19.32
C ALA A 143 45.14 14.65 -20.40
N VAL A 144 44.61 13.89 -21.38
CA VAL A 144 45.40 13.31 -22.49
C VAL A 144 45.43 14.31 -23.63
N ASP A 145 46.63 14.72 -24.03
CA ASP A 145 46.84 15.54 -25.22
C ASP A 145 46.48 14.73 -26.49
N PRO A 146 45.49 15.16 -27.28
CA PRO A 146 45.09 14.43 -28.49
C PRO A 146 46.18 14.28 -29.55
N ALA A 147 47.15 15.20 -29.57
CA ALA A 147 48.22 15.19 -30.56
C ALA A 147 49.36 14.22 -30.22
N THR A 148 49.66 14.09 -28.90
CA THR A 148 50.80 13.29 -28.43
C THR A 148 50.35 11.97 -27.76
N GLY A 149 49.11 11.86 -27.36
CA GLY A 149 48.58 10.73 -26.58
C GLY A 149 49.15 10.68 -25.16
N LYS A 150 49.86 11.68 -24.68
CA LYS A 150 50.46 11.71 -23.35
C LYS A 150 49.62 12.45 -22.33
N PRO A 151 49.62 12.01 -21.06
CA PRO A 151 48.97 12.72 -19.98
C PRO A 151 49.71 14.03 -19.67
N GLY A 152 48.97 15.09 -19.35
CA GLY A 152 49.47 16.40 -19.02
C GLY A 152 48.48 17.21 -18.20
N PRO A 153 48.76 18.50 -17.95
CA PRO A 153 47.86 19.37 -17.18
C PRO A 153 46.56 19.64 -17.94
N PHE A 154 45.49 19.84 -17.20
CA PHE A 154 44.19 20.21 -17.77
C PHE A 154 44.26 21.63 -18.36
N PRO A 155 44.08 21.83 -19.69
CA PRO A 155 44.02 23.15 -20.29
C PRO A 155 42.80 23.92 -19.80
N LEU A 156 42.82 25.25 -19.92
CA LEU A 156 41.75 26.14 -19.42
C LEU A 156 40.37 25.68 -19.94
N GLU A 157 40.27 25.34 -21.20
CA GLU A 157 39.02 24.89 -21.82
C GLU A 157 38.50 23.60 -21.20
N ALA A 158 39.36 22.61 -20.94
CA ALA A 158 38.99 21.36 -20.27
C ALA A 158 38.54 21.61 -18.82
N ARG A 159 39.17 22.56 -18.11
CA ARG A 159 38.74 22.94 -16.76
C ARG A 159 37.35 23.56 -16.76
N MET A 160 37.07 24.49 -17.67
CA MET A 160 35.73 25.08 -17.83
C MET A 160 34.65 24.05 -18.17
N LEU A 161 34.99 23.05 -19.01
CA LEU A 161 34.09 21.94 -19.32
C LEU A 161 33.84 21.03 -18.13
N GLY A 162 34.90 20.73 -17.34
CA GLY A 162 34.75 19.99 -16.07
C GLY A 162 33.85 20.68 -15.07
N GLU A 163 34.01 22.00 -14.92
CA GLU A 163 33.15 22.83 -14.06
C GLU A 163 31.69 22.85 -14.54
N ALA A 164 31.48 22.99 -15.85
CA ALA A 164 30.14 22.94 -16.44
C ALA A 164 29.48 21.57 -16.22
N MET A 165 30.25 20.48 -16.39
CA MET A 165 29.76 19.10 -16.13
C MET A 165 29.42 18.89 -14.65
N ALA A 166 30.26 19.35 -13.72
CA ALA A 166 29.99 19.27 -12.29
C ALA A 166 28.74 20.06 -11.88
N SER A 167 28.53 21.22 -12.48
CA SER A 167 27.31 22.03 -12.26
C SER A 167 26.06 21.31 -12.76
N LEU A 168 26.07 20.76 -14.00
CA LEU A 168 24.96 19.96 -14.54
C LEU A 168 24.72 18.72 -13.69
N ALA A 169 25.78 18.07 -13.23
CA ALA A 169 25.70 16.90 -12.35
C ALA A 169 25.00 17.23 -11.01
N GLY A 170 25.40 18.34 -10.37
CA GLY A 170 24.80 18.79 -9.12
C GLY A 170 23.28 18.97 -9.25
N VAL A 171 22.84 19.67 -10.31
CA VAL A 171 21.40 19.87 -10.57
C VAL A 171 20.68 18.53 -10.82
N SER A 172 21.27 17.66 -11.65
CA SER A 172 20.65 16.38 -12.03
C SER A 172 20.55 15.42 -10.84
N ILE A 173 21.60 15.29 -10.04
CA ILE A 173 21.61 14.47 -8.82
C ILE A 173 20.55 14.98 -7.82
N ARG A 174 20.48 16.30 -7.65
CA ARG A 174 19.47 16.91 -6.76
C ARG A 174 18.06 16.61 -7.22
N ASN A 175 17.78 16.73 -8.52
CA ASN A 175 16.46 16.44 -9.08
C ASN A 175 16.06 14.97 -8.83
N VAL A 176 16.95 14.01 -9.11
CA VAL A 176 16.67 12.58 -8.85
C VAL A 176 16.41 12.33 -7.36
N ARG A 177 17.22 12.92 -6.47
CA ARG A 177 17.02 12.79 -5.02
C ARG A 177 15.69 13.40 -4.56
N LEU A 178 15.29 14.56 -5.09
CA LEU A 178 14.02 15.20 -4.79
C LEU A 178 12.82 14.37 -5.25
N ILE A 179 12.89 13.83 -6.48
CA ILE A 179 11.84 12.95 -7.01
C ILE A 179 11.69 11.72 -6.10
N ARG A 180 12.78 11.01 -5.79
CA ARG A 180 12.76 9.83 -4.91
C ARG A 180 12.22 10.17 -3.51
N ALA A 181 12.64 11.29 -2.92
CA ALA A 181 12.14 11.73 -1.62
C ALA A 181 10.64 12.06 -1.64
N SER A 182 10.15 12.70 -2.72
CA SER A 182 8.73 12.99 -2.92
C SER A 182 7.91 11.71 -3.07
N GLU A 183 8.42 10.73 -3.82
CA GLU A 183 7.78 9.43 -3.99
C GLU A 183 7.71 8.65 -2.68
N ALA A 184 8.81 8.60 -1.92
CA ALA A 184 8.85 7.95 -0.61
C ALA A 184 7.90 8.61 0.39
N LEU A 185 7.82 9.96 0.40
CA LEU A 185 6.87 10.68 1.23
C LEU A 185 5.42 10.36 0.84
N PHE A 186 5.12 10.31 -0.46
CA PHE A 186 3.80 9.96 -0.95
C PHE A 186 3.39 8.56 -0.50
N GLU A 187 4.27 7.55 -0.65
CA GLU A 187 4.01 6.18 -0.18
C GLU A 187 3.80 6.13 1.34
N ALA A 188 4.64 6.81 2.11
CA ALA A 188 4.48 6.87 3.56
C ALA A 188 3.13 7.49 3.99
N LEU A 189 2.66 8.53 3.29
CA LEU A 189 1.34 9.13 3.52
C LEU A 189 0.21 8.14 3.23
N LEU A 190 0.31 7.37 2.13
CA LEU A 190 -0.68 6.33 1.80
C LEU A 190 -0.71 5.22 2.86
N GLU A 191 0.43 4.79 3.38
CA GLU A 191 0.51 3.81 4.46
C GLU A 191 -0.09 4.34 5.77
N VAL A 192 0.13 5.60 6.10
CA VAL A 192 -0.50 6.24 7.26
C VAL A 192 -2.01 6.28 7.10
N MET A 193 -2.53 6.61 5.90
CA MET A 193 -3.97 6.62 5.62
C MET A 193 -4.57 5.22 5.75
N ALA A 194 -3.91 4.19 5.20
CA ALA A 194 -4.34 2.80 5.32
C ALA A 194 -4.36 2.35 6.80
N THR A 195 -3.30 2.66 7.56
CA THR A 195 -3.22 2.36 9.00
C THR A 195 -4.32 3.05 9.80
N ALA A 196 -4.64 4.32 9.48
CA ALA A 196 -5.71 5.05 10.15
C ALA A 196 -7.09 4.45 9.86
N LEU A 197 -7.29 3.91 8.66
CA LEU A 197 -8.51 3.20 8.29
C LEU A 197 -8.62 1.87 9.04
N ASP A 198 -7.55 1.09 9.07
CA ASP A 198 -7.49 -0.19 9.80
C ASP A 198 -7.74 -0.02 11.31
N ALA A 199 -7.24 1.06 11.90
CA ALA A 199 -7.44 1.34 13.33
C ALA A 199 -8.87 1.72 13.70
N ARG A 200 -9.73 2.05 12.73
CA ARG A 200 -11.08 2.54 12.95
C ARG A 200 -12.10 1.45 13.28
N SER A 201 -11.95 0.28 12.71
CA SER A 201 -12.88 -0.85 12.88
C SER A 201 -12.12 -2.14 13.15
N ARG A 202 -12.70 -2.99 14.00
CA ARG A 202 -12.13 -4.32 14.27
C ARG A 202 -12.18 -5.21 13.04
N SER A 203 -13.19 -5.02 12.19
CA SER A 203 -13.36 -5.80 10.95
C SER A 203 -12.40 -5.41 9.83
N THR A 204 -11.67 -4.29 9.96
CA THR A 204 -10.69 -3.83 8.95
C THR A 204 -9.24 -3.96 9.42
N HIS A 205 -9.00 -4.44 10.64
CA HIS A 205 -7.65 -4.53 11.19
C HIS A 205 -6.72 -5.40 10.31
N GLY A 206 -5.70 -4.77 9.73
CA GLY A 206 -4.75 -5.41 8.81
C GLY A 206 -5.31 -5.84 7.45
N HIS A 207 -6.63 -5.71 7.21
CA HIS A 207 -7.29 -6.10 5.96
C HIS A 207 -6.71 -5.37 4.75
N VAL A 208 -6.60 -4.05 4.82
CA VAL A 208 -6.12 -3.22 3.70
C VAL A 208 -4.72 -3.64 3.26
N ARG A 209 -3.83 -3.92 4.22
CA ARG A 209 -2.47 -4.38 3.93
C ARG A 209 -2.47 -5.79 3.36
N ARG A 210 -3.24 -6.73 3.94
CA ARG A 210 -3.36 -8.10 3.42
C ARG A 210 -3.87 -8.11 1.98
N VAL A 211 -4.90 -7.33 1.66
CA VAL A 211 -5.43 -7.21 0.30
C VAL A 211 -4.38 -6.66 -0.66
N ALA A 212 -3.66 -5.61 -0.28
CA ALA A 212 -2.61 -5.04 -1.13
C ALA A 212 -1.49 -6.07 -1.41
N ASP A 213 -0.99 -6.75 -0.38
CA ASP A 213 0.12 -7.69 -0.51
C ASP A 213 -0.29 -8.97 -1.27
N LEU A 214 -1.48 -9.52 -1.00
CA LEU A 214 -2.02 -10.67 -1.75
C LEU A 214 -2.26 -10.33 -3.22
N THR A 215 -2.72 -9.11 -3.51
CA THR A 215 -2.92 -8.66 -4.89
C THR A 215 -1.59 -8.54 -5.63
N LEU A 216 -0.52 -8.08 -4.95
CA LEU A 216 0.83 -8.06 -5.52
C LEU A 216 1.34 -9.49 -5.80
N ALA A 217 1.22 -10.40 -4.83
CA ALA A 217 1.63 -11.79 -5.01
C ALA A 217 0.89 -12.47 -6.17
N LEU A 218 -0.39 -12.14 -6.35
CA LEU A 218 -1.18 -12.60 -7.49
C LEU A 218 -0.68 -11.98 -8.81
N ALA A 219 -0.32 -10.71 -8.84
CA ALA A 219 0.23 -10.03 -10.01
C ALA A 219 1.58 -10.63 -10.43
N GLU A 220 2.45 -10.95 -9.48
CA GLU A 220 3.72 -11.64 -9.72
C GLU A 220 3.50 -13.05 -10.29
N ALA A 221 2.50 -13.79 -9.81
CA ALA A 221 2.15 -15.09 -10.34
C ALA A 221 1.58 -15.00 -11.77
N ILE A 222 0.79 -13.96 -12.06
CA ILE A 222 0.29 -13.68 -13.41
C ILE A 222 1.45 -13.34 -14.36
N ASP A 223 2.38 -12.50 -13.95
CA ASP A 223 3.56 -12.11 -14.74
C ASP A 223 4.48 -13.31 -15.05
N ALA A 224 4.57 -14.26 -14.13
CA ALA A 224 5.34 -15.50 -14.30
C ALA A 224 4.60 -16.57 -15.14
N SER A 225 3.29 -16.39 -15.39
CA SER A 225 2.48 -17.39 -16.11
C SER A 225 2.79 -17.40 -17.60
N THR A 226 3.02 -18.58 -18.14
CA THR A 226 3.19 -18.81 -19.58
C THR A 226 1.95 -19.37 -20.26
N ALA A 227 0.87 -19.57 -19.49
CA ALA A 227 -0.38 -20.15 -19.98
C ALA A 227 -1.46 -19.09 -20.22
N PRO A 228 -2.30 -19.22 -21.27
CA PRO A 228 -3.46 -18.36 -21.46
C PRO A 228 -4.43 -18.41 -20.26
N PRO A 229 -5.09 -17.29 -19.94
CA PRO A 229 -5.09 -16.01 -20.66
C PRO A 229 -3.99 -15.02 -20.22
N PHE A 230 -3.04 -15.45 -19.38
CA PHE A 230 -2.07 -14.55 -18.74
C PHE A 230 -0.71 -14.52 -19.45
N ASP A 231 -0.46 -15.34 -20.44
CA ASP A 231 0.79 -15.48 -21.19
C ASP A 231 1.29 -14.19 -21.90
N THR A 232 0.41 -13.18 -22.03
CA THR A 232 0.73 -11.89 -22.63
C THR A 232 0.63 -10.73 -21.63
N VAL A 233 0.35 -11.02 -20.36
CA VAL A 233 0.17 -10.01 -19.32
C VAL A 233 1.50 -9.81 -18.61
N HIS A 234 1.98 -8.55 -18.57
CA HIS A 234 3.23 -8.21 -17.88
C HIS A 234 3.01 -7.11 -16.85
N PHE A 235 3.59 -7.31 -15.67
CA PHE A 235 3.61 -6.34 -14.58
C PHE A 235 5.03 -5.86 -14.34
N ASP A 236 5.40 -4.70 -14.89
CA ASP A 236 6.63 -4.01 -14.54
C ASP A 236 6.54 -3.37 -13.13
N LYS A 237 7.65 -2.83 -12.66
CA LYS A 237 7.72 -2.21 -11.32
C LYS A 237 6.71 -1.08 -11.13
N GLU A 238 6.41 -0.29 -12.18
CA GLU A 238 5.45 0.81 -12.10
C GLU A 238 4.03 0.28 -11.99
N ARG A 239 3.65 -0.73 -12.75
CA ARG A 239 2.34 -1.39 -12.68
C ARG A 239 2.12 -2.11 -11.34
N LEU A 240 3.14 -2.78 -10.80
CA LEU A 240 3.05 -3.38 -9.46
C LEU A 240 2.86 -2.30 -8.39
N ARG A 241 3.56 -1.17 -8.49
CA ARG A 241 3.39 -0.03 -7.59
C ARG A 241 1.98 0.58 -7.68
N GLU A 242 1.47 0.76 -8.88
CA GLU A 242 0.10 1.23 -9.13
C GLU A 242 -0.94 0.32 -8.49
N LEU A 243 -0.77 -0.99 -8.64
CA LEU A 243 -1.65 -1.99 -8.06
C LEU A 243 -1.58 -2.03 -6.53
N LYS A 244 -0.38 -1.89 -5.94
CA LYS A 244 -0.20 -1.76 -4.49
C LYS A 244 -0.98 -0.57 -3.94
N ILE A 245 -0.86 0.58 -4.58
CA ILE A 245 -1.57 1.81 -4.19
C ILE A 245 -3.08 1.60 -4.28
N ALA A 246 -3.58 0.95 -5.34
CA ALA A 246 -4.99 0.62 -5.47
C ALA A 246 -5.47 -0.28 -4.32
N GLY A 247 -4.70 -1.32 -3.96
CA GLY A 247 -5.00 -2.20 -2.83
C GLY A 247 -5.01 -1.46 -1.49
N LEU A 248 -4.06 -0.56 -1.23
CA LEU A 248 -4.01 0.25 -0.01
C LEU A 248 -5.18 1.24 0.12
N LEU A 249 -5.76 1.67 -1.00
CA LEU A 249 -6.76 2.74 -1.03
C LEU A 249 -8.17 2.26 -1.42
N HIS A 250 -8.37 0.98 -1.73
CA HIS A 250 -9.66 0.48 -2.25
C HIS A 250 -10.83 0.83 -1.33
N ASP A 251 -10.60 0.79 -0.05
CA ASP A 251 -11.58 0.95 1.02
C ASP A 251 -11.54 2.31 1.75
N ILE A 252 -10.76 3.28 1.26
CA ILE A 252 -10.57 4.56 1.97
C ILE A 252 -11.88 5.30 2.24
N GLY A 253 -12.90 5.08 1.42
CA GLY A 253 -14.24 5.63 1.61
C GLY A 253 -14.98 5.11 2.83
N LYS A 254 -14.57 3.97 3.41
CA LYS A 254 -15.13 3.45 4.67
C LYS A 254 -14.92 4.41 5.85
N ILE A 255 -14.04 5.41 5.70
CA ILE A 255 -13.82 6.44 6.74
C ILE A 255 -15.11 7.21 7.10
N VAL A 256 -16.07 7.33 6.19
CA VAL A 256 -17.35 7.99 6.47
C VAL A 256 -18.45 7.03 6.90
N SER A 257 -18.24 5.72 6.78
CA SER A 257 -19.23 4.72 7.18
C SER A 257 -19.32 4.63 8.70
N PRO A 258 -20.52 4.62 9.28
CA PRO A 258 -20.67 4.52 10.73
C PRO A 258 -20.13 3.18 11.26
N PRO A 259 -19.28 3.15 12.31
CA PRO A 259 -18.70 1.92 12.84
C PRO A 259 -19.75 0.87 13.23
N HIS A 260 -20.87 1.28 13.81
CA HIS A 260 -21.95 0.37 14.21
C HIS A 260 -22.68 -0.30 13.03
N ILE A 261 -22.51 0.19 11.80
CA ILE A 261 -23.00 -0.47 10.58
C ILE A 261 -21.93 -1.40 10.03
N MET A 262 -20.65 -0.96 10.04
CA MET A 262 -19.53 -1.76 9.56
C MET A 262 -19.34 -3.04 10.39
N ASP A 263 -19.46 -2.92 11.72
CA ASP A 263 -19.24 -4.01 12.67
C ASP A 263 -20.53 -4.70 13.11
N LYS A 264 -21.68 -4.41 12.47
CA LYS A 264 -23.02 -4.92 12.86
C LYS A 264 -23.09 -6.44 12.73
N ALA A 265 -23.11 -7.12 13.86
CA ALA A 265 -23.05 -8.57 13.97
C ALA A 265 -24.40 -9.25 13.98
N THR A 266 -25.36 -8.66 14.66
CA THR A 266 -26.72 -9.16 14.78
C THR A 266 -27.68 -8.18 14.11
N LYS A 267 -28.89 -8.64 13.80
CA LYS A 267 -29.87 -7.79 13.13
C LYS A 267 -30.32 -6.61 14.00
N LEU A 268 -30.40 -6.78 15.33
CA LEU A 268 -30.81 -5.77 16.28
C LEU A 268 -29.67 -4.88 16.79
N GLU A 269 -28.43 -5.18 16.42
CA GLU A 269 -27.28 -4.41 16.90
C GLU A 269 -27.26 -2.99 16.32
N THR A 270 -26.90 -2.03 17.17
CA THR A 270 -26.64 -0.64 16.84
C THR A 270 -25.36 -0.22 17.60
N ILE A 271 -25.46 0.66 18.62
CA ILE A 271 -24.37 0.92 19.58
C ILE A 271 -24.23 -0.26 20.56
N PHE A 272 -25.34 -0.95 20.83
CA PHE A 272 -25.42 -2.20 21.59
C PHE A 272 -26.49 -3.11 20.97
N ASP A 273 -26.47 -4.41 21.29
CA ASP A 273 -27.51 -5.33 20.82
C ASP A 273 -28.83 -5.09 21.59
N ARG A 274 -29.84 -4.62 20.87
CA ARG A 274 -31.17 -4.34 21.41
C ARG A 274 -31.95 -5.58 21.83
N ALA A 275 -31.43 -6.78 21.58
CA ALA A 275 -31.96 -8.02 22.11
C ALA A 275 -32.16 -7.94 23.65
N GLU A 276 -31.25 -7.25 24.36
CA GLU A 276 -31.37 -7.04 25.80
C GLU A 276 -32.58 -6.17 26.20
N LEU A 277 -33.00 -5.21 25.37
CA LEU A 277 -34.20 -4.45 25.58
C LEU A 277 -35.45 -5.34 25.42
N ILE A 278 -35.42 -6.25 24.43
CA ILE A 278 -36.51 -7.21 24.22
C ILE A 278 -36.59 -8.18 25.40
N ARG A 279 -35.46 -8.73 25.87
CA ARG A 279 -35.43 -9.57 27.09
C ARG A 279 -36.05 -8.86 28.29
N THR A 280 -35.61 -7.63 28.55
CA THR A 280 -36.16 -6.82 29.66
C THR A 280 -37.65 -6.58 29.50
N ARG A 281 -38.13 -6.37 28.29
CA ARG A 281 -39.57 -6.19 27.97
C ARG A 281 -40.36 -7.45 28.28
N TYR A 282 -39.86 -8.62 27.87
CA TYR A 282 -40.53 -9.89 28.14
C TYR A 282 -40.57 -10.23 29.65
N LEU A 283 -39.49 -9.94 30.40
CA LEU A 283 -39.48 -10.06 31.85
C LEU A 283 -40.57 -9.17 32.52
N ALA A 284 -40.75 -7.94 32.00
CA ALA A 284 -41.79 -7.07 32.49
C ALA A 284 -43.23 -7.60 32.15
N ILE A 285 -43.41 -8.20 30.96
CA ILE A 285 -44.68 -8.83 30.56
C ILE A 285 -44.94 -10.06 31.43
N GLU A 286 -43.95 -10.89 31.72
CA GLU A 286 -44.05 -12.04 32.60
C GLU A 286 -44.47 -11.63 34.02
N ALA A 287 -43.79 -10.65 34.64
CA ALA A 287 -44.15 -10.12 35.95
C ALA A 287 -45.58 -9.54 36.01
N GLN A 288 -46.02 -8.89 34.93
CA GLN A 288 -47.42 -8.41 34.83
C GLN A 288 -48.41 -9.55 34.72
N THR A 289 -48.08 -10.62 34.01
CA THR A 289 -48.90 -11.81 33.87
C THR A 289 -49.06 -12.50 35.22
N GLU A 290 -47.95 -12.68 35.96
CA GLU A 290 -47.97 -13.21 37.33
C GLU A 290 -48.84 -12.34 38.27
N ALA A 291 -48.61 -11.03 38.24
CA ALA A 291 -49.40 -10.09 39.06
C ALA A 291 -50.91 -10.15 38.73
N ARG A 292 -51.27 -10.25 37.43
CA ARG A 292 -52.68 -10.39 37.01
C ARG A 292 -53.30 -11.68 37.52
N HIS A 293 -52.64 -12.82 37.42
CA HIS A 293 -53.09 -14.09 37.94
C HIS A 293 -53.20 -14.08 39.47
N LEU A 294 -52.24 -13.47 40.18
CA LEU A 294 -52.29 -13.32 41.62
C LEU A 294 -53.48 -12.45 42.07
N CYS A 295 -53.73 -11.32 41.42
CA CYS A 295 -54.89 -10.48 41.68
C CYS A 295 -56.21 -11.21 41.41
N ALA A 296 -56.32 -12.01 40.33
CA ALA A 296 -57.50 -12.80 40.05
C ALA A 296 -57.73 -13.86 41.12
N ARG A 297 -56.71 -14.54 41.63
CA ARG A 297 -56.84 -15.47 42.79
C ARG A 297 -57.24 -14.77 44.04
N LEU A 298 -56.76 -13.60 44.40
CA LEU A 298 -57.13 -12.82 45.56
C LEU A 298 -58.60 -12.38 45.47
N ASN A 299 -59.16 -12.14 44.30
CA ASN A 299 -60.53 -11.77 44.04
C ASN A 299 -61.47 -13.00 43.93
N GLY A 300 -61.00 -14.23 44.25
CA GLY A 300 -61.80 -15.44 44.24
C GLY A 300 -62.14 -15.98 42.86
N GLN A 301 -61.43 -15.55 41.80
CA GLN A 301 -61.58 -16.08 40.46
C GLN A 301 -60.67 -17.34 40.31
N ALA A 302 -61.18 -18.39 39.64
CA ALA A 302 -60.45 -19.64 39.42
C ALA A 302 -59.41 -19.46 38.38
N ALA A 303 -58.30 -18.81 38.72
CA ALA A 303 -57.08 -18.78 37.91
C ALA A 303 -56.15 -19.94 38.32
N GLY A 304 -56.15 -21.03 37.58
CA GLY A 304 -55.32 -22.21 37.86
C GLY A 304 -53.83 -21.94 37.68
N GLU A 305 -52.99 -22.59 38.48
CA GLU A 305 -51.51 -22.52 38.35
C GLU A 305 -51.06 -23.06 37.01
N GLU A 306 -51.77 -24.04 36.43
CA GLU A 306 -51.50 -24.58 35.09
C GLU A 306 -51.69 -23.53 33.98
N ALA A 307 -52.68 -22.66 34.09
CA ALA A 307 -52.92 -21.59 33.12
C ALA A 307 -51.83 -20.52 33.17
N LEU A 308 -51.36 -20.16 34.36
CA LEU A 308 -50.20 -19.26 34.51
C LEU A 308 -48.93 -19.86 33.91
N ALA A 309 -48.65 -21.13 34.25
CA ALA A 309 -47.47 -21.82 33.72
C ALA A 309 -47.50 -21.91 32.19
N ALA A 310 -48.66 -22.18 31.58
CA ALA A 310 -48.82 -22.21 30.14
C ALA A 310 -48.61 -20.84 29.48
N GLU A 311 -49.11 -19.72 30.07
CA GLU A 311 -48.87 -18.36 29.55
C GLU A 311 -47.37 -17.98 29.62
N ILE A 312 -46.68 -18.29 30.73
CA ILE A 312 -45.27 -18.02 30.90
C ILE A 312 -44.44 -18.85 29.88
N ALA A 313 -44.74 -20.13 29.72
CA ALA A 313 -44.08 -20.99 28.74
C ALA A 313 -44.25 -20.45 27.32
N ALA A 314 -45.43 -19.94 26.96
CA ALA A 314 -45.65 -19.33 25.65
C ALA A 314 -44.88 -18.01 25.48
N LEU A 315 -44.70 -17.20 26.53
CA LEU A 315 -43.86 -16.00 26.49
C LEU A 315 -42.39 -16.32 26.31
N HIS A 316 -41.88 -17.37 26.97
CA HIS A 316 -40.49 -17.83 26.81
C HIS A 316 -40.23 -18.37 25.41
N GLU A 317 -41.14 -19.22 24.87
CA GLU A 317 -41.04 -19.72 23.50
C GLU A 317 -41.04 -18.59 22.46
N GLU A 318 -41.93 -17.57 22.68
CA GLU A 318 -41.99 -16.39 21.81
C GLU A 318 -40.67 -15.59 21.87
N LEU A 319 -40.14 -15.37 23.09
CA LEU A 319 -38.85 -14.68 23.27
C LEU A 319 -37.68 -15.41 22.59
N ASP A 320 -37.61 -16.74 22.83
CA ASP A 320 -36.56 -17.56 22.23
C ASP A 320 -36.60 -17.52 20.69
N PHE A 321 -37.81 -17.56 20.11
CA PHE A 321 -38.02 -17.39 18.68
C PHE A 321 -37.52 -16.02 18.17
N VAL A 322 -37.90 -14.94 18.87
CA VAL A 322 -37.47 -13.57 18.49
C VAL A 322 -35.96 -13.43 18.56
N LEU A 323 -35.33 -14.00 19.60
CA LEU A 323 -33.86 -13.97 19.75
C LEU A 323 -33.14 -14.85 18.71
N ALA A 324 -33.71 -15.98 18.32
CA ALA A 324 -33.19 -16.79 17.22
C ALA A 324 -33.22 -16.00 15.90
N CYS A 325 -34.29 -15.26 15.61
CA CYS A 325 -34.40 -14.39 14.44
C CYS A 325 -33.35 -13.26 14.38
N ASN A 326 -32.73 -12.89 15.51
CA ASN A 326 -31.68 -11.86 15.59
C ASN A 326 -30.34 -12.31 14.93
N HIS A 327 -30.13 -13.62 14.80
CA HIS A 327 -28.91 -14.15 14.21
C HIS A 327 -28.91 -14.03 12.66
N PRO A 328 -27.82 -13.51 12.04
CA PRO A 328 -27.77 -13.25 10.59
C PRO A 328 -27.50 -14.51 9.74
N GLY A 329 -27.13 -15.63 10.38
CA GLY A 329 -26.66 -16.84 9.70
C GLY A 329 -27.74 -17.67 9.04
N GLU A 330 -29.00 -17.56 9.49
CA GLU A 330 -30.12 -18.31 9.01
C GLU A 330 -30.99 -17.52 8.05
N TRP A 331 -31.53 -18.20 7.05
CA TRP A 331 -32.52 -17.61 6.15
C TRP A 331 -33.87 -17.49 6.86
N LEU A 332 -34.40 -16.29 6.96
CA LEU A 332 -35.74 -16.05 7.50
C LEU A 332 -36.79 -16.42 6.44
N ASP A 333 -37.50 -17.52 6.64
CA ASP A 333 -38.59 -17.95 5.77
C ASP A 333 -39.87 -17.12 5.95
N ASP A 334 -40.89 -17.39 5.13
CA ASP A 334 -42.14 -16.64 5.17
C ASP A 334 -42.97 -16.93 6.45
N ALA A 335 -42.89 -18.16 6.97
CA ALA A 335 -43.57 -18.53 8.20
C ALA A 335 -43.01 -17.79 9.42
N ALA A 336 -41.66 -17.71 9.53
CA ALA A 336 -40.98 -16.94 10.56
C ALA A 336 -41.30 -15.44 10.45
N PHE A 337 -41.31 -14.92 9.22
CA PHE A 337 -41.65 -13.52 8.97
C PHE A 337 -43.11 -13.19 9.41
N ASP A 338 -44.07 -14.04 9.09
CA ASP A 338 -45.48 -13.84 9.49
C ASP A 338 -45.65 -13.98 11.00
N ARG A 339 -44.90 -14.90 11.66
CA ARG A 339 -44.85 -15.00 13.12
C ARG A 339 -44.33 -13.73 13.79
N LEU A 340 -43.23 -13.14 13.25
CA LEU A 340 -42.71 -11.85 13.74
C LEU A 340 -43.74 -10.73 13.64
N LYS A 341 -44.48 -10.67 12.53
CA LYS A 341 -45.59 -9.68 12.36
C LYS A 341 -46.72 -9.88 13.37
N ALA A 342 -47.09 -11.14 13.63
CA ALA A 342 -48.10 -11.44 14.62
C ALA A 342 -47.67 -11.02 16.03
N ILE A 343 -46.41 -11.26 16.40
CA ILE A 343 -45.84 -10.82 17.68
C ILE A 343 -45.83 -9.28 17.77
N ALA A 344 -45.42 -8.58 16.71
CA ALA A 344 -45.39 -7.12 16.66
C ALA A 344 -46.78 -6.49 16.76
N ALA A 345 -47.84 -7.20 16.30
CA ALA A 345 -49.22 -6.78 16.43
C ALA A 345 -49.79 -7.00 17.84
N THR A 346 -49.12 -7.79 18.68
CA THR A 346 -49.52 -8.04 20.06
C THR A 346 -49.00 -6.93 20.97
N THR A 347 -49.86 -6.44 21.87
CA THR A 347 -49.53 -5.34 22.77
C THR A 347 -49.44 -5.80 24.24
N TYR A 348 -48.78 -4.98 25.04
CA TYR A 348 -48.74 -5.09 26.48
C TYR A 348 -48.90 -3.68 27.11
N VAL A 349 -49.33 -3.62 28.35
CA VAL A 349 -49.56 -2.34 29.03
C VAL A 349 -48.48 -2.11 30.10
N VAL A 350 -47.78 -0.99 30.04
CA VAL A 350 -46.83 -0.57 31.08
C VAL A 350 -47.12 0.87 31.50
N ALA A 351 -47.28 1.09 32.82
CA ALA A 351 -47.64 2.40 33.39
C ALA A 351 -48.91 3.01 32.75
N GLY A 352 -49.91 2.18 32.42
CA GLY A 352 -51.15 2.61 31.77
C GLY A 352 -51.06 2.93 30.28
N ILE A 353 -49.88 2.71 29.66
CA ILE A 353 -49.64 2.95 28.24
C ILE A 353 -49.54 1.61 27.52
N GLU A 354 -50.36 1.45 26.47
CA GLU A 354 -50.29 0.30 25.56
C GLU A 354 -49.09 0.41 24.62
N ARG A 355 -48.31 -0.65 24.50
CA ARG A 355 -47.09 -0.72 23.66
C ARG A 355 -47.04 -2.04 22.89
N PRO A 356 -46.50 -2.06 21.67
CA PRO A 356 -46.30 -3.31 20.93
C PRO A 356 -45.17 -4.14 21.56
N ARG A 357 -45.24 -5.47 21.43
CA ARG A 357 -44.20 -6.38 21.88
C ARG A 357 -42.89 -6.20 21.09
N LEU A 358 -42.97 -5.84 19.81
CA LEU A 358 -41.85 -5.42 18.99
C LEU A 358 -42.17 -4.05 18.41
N THR A 359 -41.23 -3.12 18.50
CA THR A 359 -41.32 -1.81 17.84
C THR A 359 -41.25 -1.95 16.32
N PRO A 360 -41.74 -0.97 15.52
CA PRO A 360 -41.61 -1.03 14.06
C PRO A 360 -40.16 -1.20 13.59
N ASP A 361 -39.22 -0.52 14.24
CA ASP A 361 -37.78 -0.62 13.92
C ASP A 361 -37.20 -2.00 14.28
N GLU A 362 -37.57 -2.59 15.42
CA GLU A 362 -37.16 -3.96 15.76
C GLU A 362 -37.76 -4.97 14.77
N LEU A 363 -39.00 -4.82 14.37
CA LEU A 363 -39.62 -5.67 13.35
C LEU A 363 -38.91 -5.56 12.01
N GLU A 364 -38.57 -4.34 11.55
CA GLU A 364 -37.85 -4.12 10.31
C GLU A 364 -36.48 -4.86 10.33
N ASN A 365 -35.74 -4.67 11.42
CA ASN A 365 -34.42 -5.31 11.57
C ASN A 365 -34.53 -6.85 11.66
N LEU A 366 -35.40 -7.38 12.48
CA LEU A 366 -35.60 -8.84 12.61
C LEU A 366 -36.13 -9.49 11.32
N SER A 367 -36.84 -8.72 10.48
CA SER A 367 -37.39 -9.17 9.20
C SER A 367 -36.35 -9.29 8.06
N ILE A 368 -35.08 -8.95 8.30
CA ILE A 368 -34.02 -9.10 7.31
C ILE A 368 -33.90 -10.59 6.94
N ARG A 369 -34.06 -10.90 5.64
CA ARG A 369 -34.05 -12.30 5.13
C ARG A 369 -32.69 -12.95 5.24
N LYS A 370 -31.61 -12.20 4.99
CA LYS A 370 -30.22 -12.69 5.00
C LYS A 370 -29.27 -11.59 5.43
N GLY A 371 -28.35 -11.92 6.34
CA GLY A 371 -27.39 -10.96 6.89
C GLY A 371 -27.95 -10.11 8.02
N SER A 372 -27.22 -9.08 8.42
CA SER A 372 -27.54 -8.21 9.57
C SER A 372 -28.02 -6.81 9.18
N LEU A 373 -27.82 -6.36 7.94
CA LEU A 373 -28.08 -4.99 7.49
C LEU A 373 -29.46 -4.84 6.88
N THR A 374 -30.19 -3.80 7.27
CA THR A 374 -31.38 -3.31 6.56
C THR A 374 -31.00 -2.81 5.18
N GLU A 375 -31.98 -2.62 4.29
CA GLU A 375 -31.74 -2.09 2.95
C GLU A 375 -31.11 -0.69 2.98
N ALA A 376 -31.54 0.16 3.91
CA ALA A 376 -30.97 1.50 4.10
C ALA A 376 -29.52 1.45 4.58
N GLU A 377 -29.21 0.58 5.56
CA GLU A 377 -27.83 0.38 6.04
C GLU A 377 -26.92 -0.23 4.96
N ARG A 378 -27.46 -1.15 4.16
CA ARG A 378 -26.72 -1.75 3.02
C ARG A 378 -26.35 -0.68 1.98
N LYS A 379 -27.29 0.18 1.60
CA LYS A 379 -27.00 1.31 0.68
C LYS A 379 -25.97 2.26 1.27
N LEU A 380 -26.05 2.55 2.58
CA LEU A 380 -25.06 3.38 3.24
C LEU A 380 -23.69 2.71 3.26
N MET A 381 -23.61 1.39 3.50
CA MET A 381 -22.37 0.63 3.42
C MET A 381 -21.80 0.67 1.98
N GLN A 382 -22.62 0.43 0.97
CA GLN A 382 -22.19 0.45 -0.44
C GLN A 382 -21.70 1.82 -0.91
N SER A 383 -22.23 2.91 -0.32
CA SER A 383 -21.82 4.27 -0.67
C SER A 383 -20.35 4.58 -0.40
N HIS A 384 -19.63 3.73 0.38
CA HIS A 384 -18.19 3.93 0.59
C HIS A 384 -17.40 3.94 -0.72
N ILE A 385 -17.85 3.20 -1.75
CA ILE A 385 -17.19 3.18 -3.05
C ILE A 385 -17.27 4.52 -3.75
N GLU A 386 -18.45 5.16 -3.74
CA GLU A 386 -18.62 6.51 -4.30
C GLU A 386 -17.74 7.52 -3.54
N VAL A 387 -17.60 7.35 -2.22
CA VAL A 387 -16.71 8.17 -1.40
C VAL A 387 -15.25 7.91 -1.77
N THR A 388 -14.85 6.63 -1.92
CA THR A 388 -13.51 6.24 -2.39
C THR A 388 -13.19 6.94 -3.71
N GLN A 389 -14.06 6.83 -4.71
CA GLN A 389 -13.88 7.48 -6.02
C GLN A 389 -13.74 9.00 -5.89
N ARG A 390 -14.59 9.65 -5.08
CA ARG A 390 -14.52 11.10 -4.84
C ARG A 390 -13.26 11.54 -4.11
N MET A 391 -12.77 10.75 -3.16
CA MET A 391 -11.52 11.04 -2.44
C MET A 391 -10.31 10.88 -3.36
N LEU A 392 -10.23 9.77 -4.09
CA LEU A 392 -9.12 9.49 -4.99
C LEU A 392 -9.07 10.48 -6.17
N ALA A 393 -10.20 10.95 -6.66
CA ALA A 393 -10.26 12.00 -7.69
C ALA A 393 -9.65 13.35 -7.25
N LYS A 394 -9.40 13.57 -5.94
CA LYS A 394 -8.73 14.77 -5.43
C LYS A 394 -7.20 14.64 -5.41
N ILE A 395 -6.68 13.44 -5.52
CA ILE A 395 -5.23 13.20 -5.53
C ILE A 395 -4.73 13.38 -6.96
N PRO A 396 -3.74 14.26 -7.21
CA PRO A 396 -3.17 14.45 -8.53
C PRO A 396 -2.19 13.31 -8.85
N PHE A 397 -2.71 12.11 -9.11
CA PHE A 397 -1.89 10.96 -9.46
C PHE A 397 -1.02 11.24 -10.70
N PRO A 398 0.26 10.92 -10.66
CA PRO A 398 1.11 10.98 -11.84
C PRO A 398 0.62 9.97 -12.90
N ARG A 399 0.99 10.17 -14.17
CA ARG A 399 0.48 9.37 -15.29
C ARG A 399 0.65 7.86 -15.13
N HIS A 400 1.76 7.43 -14.53
CA HIS A 400 2.08 6.01 -14.30
C HIS A 400 1.29 5.38 -13.13
N LEU A 401 0.52 6.17 -12.38
CA LEU A 401 -0.35 5.73 -11.29
C LEU A 401 -1.84 6.09 -11.56
N ALA A 402 -2.17 6.50 -12.78
CA ALA A 402 -3.52 6.98 -13.13
C ALA A 402 -4.59 5.87 -13.08
N GLY A 403 -4.19 4.60 -13.16
CA GLY A 403 -5.08 3.45 -13.03
C GLY A 403 -5.47 3.14 -11.60
N ALA A 404 -4.66 3.51 -10.60
CA ALA A 404 -4.94 3.16 -9.20
C ALA A 404 -6.33 3.59 -8.69
N PRO A 405 -6.83 4.82 -8.96
CA PRO A 405 -8.20 5.20 -8.61
C PRO A 405 -9.28 4.36 -9.29
N ILE A 406 -9.02 3.93 -10.53
CA ILE A 406 -9.95 3.11 -11.32
C ILE A 406 -10.01 1.71 -10.70
N PHE A 407 -8.85 1.12 -10.42
CA PHE A 407 -8.78 -0.22 -9.86
C PHE A 407 -9.42 -0.29 -8.48
N ALA A 408 -9.11 0.67 -7.62
CA ALA A 408 -9.69 0.82 -6.29
C ALA A 408 -11.20 1.10 -6.34
N GLY A 409 -11.66 1.96 -7.25
CA GLY A 409 -13.07 2.36 -7.36
C GLY A 409 -13.99 1.30 -7.98
N ASN A 410 -13.44 0.22 -8.56
CA ASN A 410 -14.21 -0.79 -9.28
C ASN A 410 -14.15 -2.18 -8.62
N HIS A 411 -13.56 -2.32 -7.43
CA HIS A 411 -13.37 -3.66 -6.83
C HIS A 411 -14.68 -4.33 -6.36
N HIS A 412 -15.79 -3.59 -6.27
CA HIS A 412 -17.13 -4.14 -6.02
C HIS A 412 -18.00 -4.25 -7.29
N GLU A 413 -17.44 -3.97 -8.46
CA GLU A 413 -18.10 -4.30 -9.71
C GLU A 413 -18.05 -5.82 -9.95
N ALA A 414 -19.01 -6.33 -10.69
CA ALA A 414 -19.12 -7.76 -11.03
C ALA A 414 -19.11 -7.94 -12.54
N LEU A 415 -18.55 -9.06 -13.04
CA LEU A 415 -18.43 -9.30 -14.48
C LEU A 415 -19.78 -9.36 -15.20
N ASP A 416 -20.85 -9.75 -14.50
CA ASP A 416 -22.23 -9.80 -15.00
C ASP A 416 -22.95 -8.43 -15.01
N GLY A 417 -22.31 -7.37 -14.48
CA GLY A 417 -22.88 -6.04 -14.32
C GLY A 417 -23.80 -5.88 -13.12
N SER A 418 -23.93 -6.88 -12.25
CA SER A 418 -24.71 -6.80 -11.02
C SER A 418 -24.00 -6.09 -9.87
N GLY A 419 -22.74 -5.67 -10.07
CA GLY A 419 -21.93 -4.95 -9.11
C GLY A 419 -22.32 -3.48 -8.94
N TYR A 420 -21.54 -2.76 -8.18
CA TYR A 420 -21.75 -1.33 -7.91
C TYR A 420 -20.41 -0.58 -7.85
N PRO A 421 -20.39 0.76 -8.06
CA PRO A 421 -21.54 1.68 -8.15
C PRO A 421 -22.08 1.87 -9.56
N GLN A 422 -21.36 1.42 -10.63
CA GLN A 422 -21.67 1.78 -12.02
C GLN A 422 -22.34 0.64 -12.79
N GLY A 423 -22.28 -0.60 -12.29
CA GLY A 423 -22.78 -1.78 -13.00
C GLY A 423 -21.93 -2.12 -14.23
N LEU A 424 -20.62 -1.98 -14.14
CA LEU A 424 -19.69 -2.28 -15.24
C LEU A 424 -19.68 -3.78 -15.53
N THR A 425 -19.56 -4.13 -16.82
CA THR A 425 -19.47 -5.53 -17.25
C THR A 425 -18.01 -5.97 -17.46
N GLY A 426 -17.77 -7.25 -17.58
CA GLY A 426 -16.42 -7.82 -17.64
C GLY A 426 -15.48 -7.21 -18.67
N SER A 427 -16.01 -6.80 -19.84
CA SER A 427 -15.22 -6.13 -20.89
C SER A 427 -14.77 -4.71 -20.52
N GLN A 428 -15.41 -4.09 -19.53
CA GLN A 428 -15.12 -2.74 -19.06
C GLN A 428 -14.22 -2.75 -17.81
N LEU A 429 -14.04 -3.91 -17.17
CA LEU A 429 -13.29 -4.06 -15.94
C LEU A 429 -11.84 -4.42 -16.24
N PRO A 430 -10.87 -3.56 -15.88
CA PRO A 430 -9.45 -3.89 -15.94
C PRO A 430 -9.14 -5.16 -15.14
N LEU A 431 -8.15 -5.92 -15.57
CA LEU A 431 -7.70 -7.12 -14.85
C LEU A 431 -7.39 -6.83 -13.38
N GLN A 432 -6.76 -5.69 -13.10
CA GLN A 432 -6.39 -5.24 -11.76
C GLN A 432 -7.61 -5.08 -10.84
N SER A 433 -8.72 -4.54 -11.35
CA SER A 433 -9.99 -4.45 -10.58
C SER A 433 -10.57 -5.84 -10.29
N ARG A 434 -10.50 -6.75 -11.26
CA ARG A 434 -10.96 -8.14 -11.10
C ARG A 434 -10.12 -8.92 -10.10
N MET A 435 -8.80 -8.68 -10.07
CA MET A 435 -7.89 -9.23 -9.07
C MET A 435 -8.24 -8.73 -7.67
N LEU A 436 -8.42 -7.41 -7.50
CA LEU A 436 -8.81 -6.81 -6.23
C LEU A 436 -10.14 -7.39 -5.72
N ALA A 437 -11.16 -7.53 -6.57
CA ALA A 437 -12.45 -8.09 -6.20
C ALA A 437 -12.35 -9.53 -5.67
N VAL A 438 -11.51 -10.38 -6.29
CA VAL A 438 -11.27 -11.75 -5.84
C VAL A 438 -10.55 -11.78 -4.51
N ILE A 439 -9.48 -10.98 -4.36
CA ILE A 439 -8.66 -10.95 -3.14
C ILE A 439 -9.44 -10.35 -1.97
N ASP A 440 -10.17 -9.26 -2.19
CA ASP A 440 -11.00 -8.63 -1.16
C ASP A 440 -12.05 -9.61 -0.61
N LEU A 441 -12.76 -10.33 -1.49
CA LEU A 441 -13.72 -11.34 -1.06
C LEU A 441 -13.04 -12.50 -0.32
N LEU A 442 -11.89 -12.99 -0.79
CA LEU A 442 -11.16 -14.06 -0.12
C LEU A 442 -10.70 -13.67 1.28
N ASP A 443 -10.07 -12.48 1.42
CA ASP A 443 -9.65 -11.96 2.72
C ASP A 443 -10.85 -11.76 3.64
N ALA A 444 -11.94 -11.20 3.13
CA ALA A 444 -13.18 -11.03 3.87
C ALA A 444 -13.80 -12.35 4.40
N LEU A 445 -13.63 -13.47 3.71
CA LEU A 445 -14.12 -14.79 4.12
C LEU A 445 -13.18 -15.47 5.13
N THR A 446 -11.88 -15.23 5.02
CA THR A 446 -10.83 -15.95 5.78
C THR A 446 -10.25 -15.16 6.94
N ASP A 447 -10.70 -13.92 7.16
CA ASP A 447 -10.23 -13.05 8.23
C ASP A 447 -10.54 -13.64 9.63
N PRO A 448 -9.51 -13.86 10.48
CA PRO A 448 -9.69 -14.38 11.84
C PRO A 448 -10.32 -13.38 12.81
N ASP A 449 -10.18 -12.08 12.54
CA ASP A 449 -10.54 -10.99 13.48
C ASP A 449 -11.99 -10.51 13.34
N ARG A 450 -12.79 -11.14 12.48
CA ARG A 450 -14.23 -10.83 12.41
C ARG A 450 -14.93 -11.29 13.68
N PRO A 451 -15.50 -10.37 14.48
CA PRO A 451 -15.94 -10.64 15.84
C PRO A 451 -17.11 -11.65 15.96
N TYR A 452 -17.71 -12.09 14.83
CA TYR A 452 -18.97 -12.84 14.83
C TYR A 452 -19.02 -14.03 13.87
N ARG A 453 -17.91 -14.34 13.17
CA ARG A 453 -17.76 -15.57 12.40
C ARG A 453 -16.48 -16.29 12.83
N LYS A 454 -16.60 -17.59 13.09
CA LYS A 454 -15.40 -18.43 13.10
C LYS A 454 -14.71 -18.28 11.74
N GLN A 455 -13.40 -18.12 11.77
CA GLN A 455 -12.58 -18.12 10.55
C GLN A 455 -13.03 -19.25 9.63
N MET A 456 -13.41 -18.88 8.40
CA MET A 456 -13.83 -19.89 7.43
C MET A 456 -12.61 -20.69 6.97
N PRO A 457 -12.69 -22.02 6.90
CA PRO A 457 -11.65 -22.84 6.29
C PRO A 457 -11.40 -22.39 4.84
N LEU A 458 -10.14 -22.37 4.42
CA LEU A 458 -9.74 -21.88 3.10
C LEU A 458 -10.47 -22.59 1.95
N GLU A 459 -10.68 -23.90 2.06
CA GLU A 459 -11.40 -24.67 1.05
C GLU A 459 -12.88 -24.26 0.94
N GLU A 460 -13.53 -23.90 2.05
CA GLU A 460 -14.90 -23.37 2.03
C GLU A 460 -14.93 -21.98 1.38
N ALA A 461 -13.93 -21.13 1.66
CA ALA A 461 -13.80 -19.82 1.04
C ALA A 461 -13.63 -19.95 -0.49
N PHE A 462 -12.77 -20.86 -0.97
CA PHE A 462 -12.66 -21.16 -2.40
C PHE A 462 -13.95 -21.71 -2.99
N GLY A 463 -14.71 -22.50 -2.23
CA GLY A 463 -16.05 -22.92 -2.65
C GLY A 463 -17.01 -21.76 -2.89
N ILE A 464 -16.98 -20.73 -2.05
CA ILE A 464 -17.76 -19.50 -2.24
C ILE A 464 -17.27 -18.71 -3.46
N LEU A 465 -15.94 -18.55 -3.61
CA LEU A 465 -15.38 -17.89 -4.80
C LEU A 465 -15.84 -18.60 -6.09
N GLN A 466 -15.81 -19.94 -6.11
CA GLN A 466 -16.28 -20.73 -7.26
C GLN A 466 -17.77 -20.51 -7.54
N LEU A 467 -18.60 -20.44 -6.49
CA LEU A 467 -20.03 -20.13 -6.67
C LEU A 467 -20.25 -18.73 -7.29
N GLU A 468 -19.43 -17.75 -6.96
CA GLU A 468 -19.52 -16.41 -7.57
C GLU A 468 -18.97 -16.41 -9.02
N VAL A 469 -17.97 -17.25 -9.31
CA VAL A 469 -17.52 -17.50 -10.70
C VAL A 469 -18.63 -18.16 -11.52
N ASP A 470 -19.30 -19.18 -11.00
CA ASP A 470 -20.39 -19.89 -11.67
C ASP A 470 -21.60 -19.00 -11.96
N LYS A 471 -21.80 -17.96 -11.12
CA LYS A 471 -22.80 -16.89 -11.35
C LYS A 471 -22.36 -15.84 -12.37
N GLY A 472 -21.13 -15.92 -12.87
CA GLY A 472 -20.56 -14.93 -13.79
C GLY A 472 -20.16 -13.61 -13.14
N ARG A 473 -19.90 -13.57 -11.83
CA ARG A 473 -19.56 -12.36 -11.09
C ARG A 473 -18.07 -12.14 -10.91
N LEU A 474 -17.31 -13.20 -10.67
CA LEU A 474 -15.86 -13.16 -10.50
C LEU A 474 -15.13 -13.77 -11.69
N ASP A 475 -13.88 -13.39 -11.85
CA ASP A 475 -12.99 -13.92 -12.88
C ASP A 475 -12.48 -15.31 -12.49
N GLY A 476 -12.94 -16.32 -13.23
CA GLY A 476 -12.60 -17.73 -12.97
C GLY A 476 -11.12 -18.05 -13.22
N ASP A 477 -10.46 -17.39 -14.16
CA ASP A 477 -9.03 -17.59 -14.43
C ASP A 477 -8.18 -17.04 -13.29
N VAL A 478 -8.56 -15.90 -12.73
CA VAL A 478 -7.92 -15.30 -11.55
C VAL A 478 -8.09 -16.22 -10.33
N VAL A 479 -9.30 -16.71 -10.06
CA VAL A 479 -9.57 -17.63 -8.93
C VAL A 479 -8.81 -18.94 -9.09
N ARG A 480 -8.76 -19.50 -10.32
CA ARG A 480 -8.00 -20.71 -10.61
C ARG A 480 -6.52 -20.53 -10.31
N LEU A 481 -5.88 -19.49 -10.85
CA LEU A 481 -4.45 -19.23 -10.64
C LEU A 481 -4.11 -19.00 -9.16
N LEU A 482 -4.95 -18.25 -8.46
CA LEU A 482 -4.81 -17.99 -7.02
C LEU A 482 -4.75 -19.29 -6.21
N ARG A 483 -5.59 -20.27 -6.57
CA ARG A 483 -5.67 -21.58 -5.92
C ARG A 483 -4.51 -22.49 -6.33
N GLU A 484 -4.23 -22.62 -7.63
CA GLU A 484 -3.18 -23.49 -8.17
C GLU A 484 -1.79 -23.12 -7.67
N GLU A 485 -1.48 -21.83 -7.63
CA GLU A 485 -0.22 -21.28 -7.15
C GLU A 485 -0.12 -21.19 -5.62
N LYS A 486 -1.18 -21.57 -4.89
CA LYS A 486 -1.24 -21.53 -3.41
C LYS A 486 -0.79 -20.18 -2.84
N ILE A 487 -1.22 -19.09 -3.48
CA ILE A 487 -0.72 -17.73 -3.17
C ILE A 487 -1.10 -17.35 -1.73
N PHE A 488 -2.33 -17.68 -1.31
CA PHE A 488 -2.81 -17.37 0.03
C PHE A 488 -2.04 -18.10 1.13
N GLU A 489 -1.75 -19.40 0.92
CA GLU A 489 -1.01 -20.21 1.89
C GLU A 489 0.43 -19.74 2.03
N ARG A 490 1.12 -19.47 0.91
CA ARG A 490 2.49 -18.93 0.90
C ARG A 490 2.58 -17.59 1.62
N TYR A 491 1.62 -16.73 1.38
CA TYR A 491 1.55 -15.42 2.03
C TYR A 491 1.30 -15.55 3.55
N ARG A 492 0.39 -16.42 3.96
CA ARG A 492 0.06 -16.65 5.37
C ARG A 492 1.23 -17.23 6.17
N GLU A 493 2.07 -18.04 5.55
CA GLU A 493 3.31 -18.56 6.16
C GLU A 493 4.33 -17.43 6.40
N GLN A 494 4.47 -16.52 5.46
CA GLN A 494 5.35 -15.35 5.59
C GLN A 494 4.88 -14.39 6.71
N TRP A 495 3.58 -14.18 6.84
CA TRP A 495 3.01 -13.34 7.90
C TRP A 495 3.25 -13.90 9.29
N ARG A 496 3.04 -15.20 9.48
CA ARG A 496 3.34 -15.87 10.75
C ARG A 496 4.83 -15.86 11.12
N GLY A 497 5.71 -15.89 10.12
CA GLY A 497 7.16 -15.76 10.30
C GLY A 497 7.63 -14.34 10.62
N GLY A 498 6.91 -13.31 10.18
CA GLY A 498 7.23 -11.89 10.39
C GLY A 498 6.82 -11.36 11.77
N GLU A 499 5.76 -11.86 12.37
CA GLU A 499 5.32 -11.48 13.72
C GLU A 499 6.33 -11.90 14.81
N THR A 500 7.17 -12.89 14.55
CA THR A 500 8.25 -13.28 15.48
C THR A 500 9.47 -12.34 15.46
N SER A 501 9.56 -11.43 14.48
CA SER A 501 10.69 -10.50 14.30
C SER A 501 10.41 -9.06 14.75
N SER A 502 9.16 -8.69 15.05
CA SER A 502 8.81 -7.31 15.46
C SER A 502 8.48 -7.16 16.96
N ALA A 503 8.78 -8.19 17.77
CA ALA A 503 8.60 -8.18 19.23
C ALA A 503 9.94 -8.06 19.97
N LEU A 504 10.87 -7.18 19.47
CA LEU A 504 12.07 -6.77 20.21
C LEU A 504 12.26 -5.26 20.09
#